data_282298eb14ffee611d30e54cc6cf64ae
#
_entry.id   282298eb14ffee611d30e54cc6cf64ae
#
_cell.length_a   1.000
_cell.length_b   1.000
_cell.length_c   1.000
_cell.angle_alpha   90.00
_cell.angle_beta   90.00
_cell.angle_gamma   90.00
#
_symmetry.space_group_name_H-M   'P 1'
#
loop_
_entity.id
_entity.type
_entity.pdbx_description
1 polymer ?
#
loop_
_entity_poly.entity_id
_entity_poly.type
_entity_poly.pdbx_seq_one_letter_code
_entity_poly.pdbx_strand_id
1 'polypeptide(L)'
;MVERAQPLRGEFSTEPYEAGWASEALIFIKVREAMGSGQTLEAWVQISPDGIDWVDEGTQFPAIGAKGLYCVKLKHFGNWLRVAGRVGGSDNPVKATVYVALKE
;
A
#
# COMPACT_ATOMS: atom_id res chain seq x y z
N MET A 1 -7.75 -5.67 -11.85
CA MET A 1 -7.55 -5.16 -10.48
C MET A 1 -7.07 -6.28 -9.56
N VAL A 2 -6.10 -6.01 -8.73
CA VAL A 2 -5.57 -6.96 -7.77
C VAL A 2 -5.99 -6.54 -6.37
N GLU A 3 -6.41 -7.50 -5.57
CA GLU A 3 -6.91 -7.27 -4.22
C GLU A 3 -6.18 -8.15 -3.22
N ARG A 4 -5.78 -7.56 -2.09
CA ARG A 4 -5.14 -8.29 -0.99
C ARG A 4 -5.79 -7.88 0.33
N ALA A 5 -6.45 -8.82 0.99
CA ALA A 5 -7.06 -8.62 2.29
C ALA A 5 -6.20 -9.33 3.33
N GLN A 6 -5.61 -8.56 4.26
CA GLN A 6 -4.76 -9.13 5.30
C GLN A 6 -4.70 -8.21 6.52
N PRO A 7 -4.46 -8.76 7.72
CA PRO A 7 -4.16 -7.92 8.86
C PRO A 7 -2.75 -7.35 8.72
N LEU A 8 -2.61 -6.04 8.96
CA LEU A 8 -1.33 -5.33 8.88
C LEU A 8 -0.78 -5.10 10.28
N ARG A 9 0.47 -5.47 10.52
CA ARG A 9 1.14 -5.32 11.80
C ARG A 9 2.55 -4.81 11.59
N GLY A 10 3.01 -3.94 12.50
CA GLY A 10 4.38 -3.45 12.49
C GLY A 10 4.79 -2.98 11.10
N GLU A 11 6.00 -3.29 10.70
CA GLU A 11 6.45 -3.04 9.33
C GLU A 11 5.93 -4.14 8.41
N PHE A 12 5.42 -3.76 7.25
CA PHE A 12 4.87 -4.71 6.30
C PHE A 12 5.16 -4.28 4.87
N SER A 13 5.07 -5.24 3.96
CA SER A 13 5.01 -4.95 2.52
C SER A 13 4.05 -5.96 1.89
N THR A 14 3.37 -5.52 0.83
CA THR A 14 2.52 -6.41 0.06
C THR A 14 3.38 -7.31 -0.83
N GLU A 15 2.77 -8.35 -1.40
CA GLU A 15 3.43 -9.09 -2.45
C GLU A 15 3.69 -8.18 -3.65
N PRO A 16 4.78 -8.42 -4.39
CA PRO A 16 5.04 -7.62 -5.59
C PRO A 16 3.99 -7.83 -6.67
N TYR A 17 3.63 -6.74 -7.35
CA TYR A 17 2.74 -6.76 -8.51
C TYR A 17 3.55 -6.47 -9.76
N GLU A 18 3.45 -7.33 -10.76
CA GLU A 18 4.07 -7.04 -12.05
C GLU A 18 3.24 -6.00 -12.79
N ALA A 19 3.87 -4.90 -13.16
CA ALA A 19 3.19 -3.75 -13.73
C ALA A 19 3.89 -3.19 -14.97
N GLY A 20 4.79 -3.97 -15.58
CA GLY A 20 5.58 -3.49 -16.72
C GLY A 20 4.76 -3.11 -17.94
N TRP A 21 3.54 -3.64 -18.07
CA TRP A 21 2.63 -3.32 -19.18
C TRP A 21 1.80 -2.06 -18.94
N ALA A 22 1.78 -1.56 -17.72
CA ALA A 22 0.91 -0.46 -17.32
C ALA A 22 1.67 0.86 -17.29
N SER A 23 0.97 1.95 -17.58
CA SER A 23 1.51 3.30 -17.48
C SER A 23 0.94 4.07 -16.29
N GLU A 24 -0.16 3.63 -15.74
CA GLU A 24 -0.81 4.26 -14.60
C GLU A 24 -1.28 3.21 -13.60
N ALA A 25 -1.27 3.57 -12.33
CA ALA A 25 -1.80 2.73 -11.27
C ALA A 25 -2.60 3.57 -10.28
N LEU A 26 -3.68 2.98 -9.78
CA LEU A 26 -4.43 3.50 -8.65
C LEU A 26 -4.28 2.49 -7.53
N ILE A 27 -3.85 2.95 -6.37
CA ILE A 27 -3.69 2.07 -5.21
C ILE A 27 -4.62 2.54 -4.12
N PHE A 28 -5.47 1.63 -3.64
CA PHE A 28 -6.43 1.91 -2.58
C PHE A 28 -6.07 1.09 -1.35
N ILE A 29 -6.21 1.72 -0.19
CA ILE A 29 -6.19 1.00 1.08
C ILE A 29 -7.54 1.23 1.74
N LYS A 30 -8.28 0.13 1.95
CA LYS A 30 -9.57 0.17 2.64
C LYS A 30 -9.37 -0.38 4.04
N VAL A 31 -9.47 0.47 5.05
CA VAL A 31 -9.45 0.05 6.44
C VAL A 31 -10.86 -0.34 6.83
N ARG A 32 -11.07 -1.63 7.11
CA ARG A 32 -12.39 -2.24 7.24
C ARG A 32 -13.00 -2.13 8.62
N GLU A 33 -12.18 -1.94 9.64
CA GLU A 33 -12.64 -1.83 11.02
C GLU A 33 -12.02 -0.61 11.69
N ALA A 34 -12.67 -0.12 12.74
CA ALA A 34 -12.15 1.01 13.49
C ALA A 34 -10.75 0.71 14.04
N MET A 35 -9.86 1.69 13.93
CA MET A 35 -8.51 1.59 14.47
C MET A 35 -8.51 1.95 15.95
N GLY A 36 -7.52 1.42 16.68
CA GLY A 36 -7.36 1.74 18.09
C GLY A 36 -7.01 3.21 18.33
N SER A 37 -7.31 3.69 19.53
CA SER A 37 -6.95 5.03 19.91
C SER A 37 -5.44 5.23 19.82
N GLY A 38 -5.01 6.27 19.12
CA GLY A 38 -3.59 6.55 18.91
C GLY A 38 -2.90 5.64 17.91
N GLN A 39 -3.61 4.66 17.34
CA GLN A 39 -3.06 3.79 16.32
C GLN A 39 -2.98 4.52 14.98
N THR A 40 -1.87 4.36 14.28
CA THR A 40 -1.67 4.98 12.96
C THR A 40 -1.14 3.96 11.97
N LEU A 41 -1.47 4.19 10.70
CA LEU A 41 -0.94 3.43 9.58
C LEU A 41 -0.22 4.41 8.65
N GLU A 42 1.06 4.17 8.42
CA GLU A 42 1.84 4.88 7.42
C GLU A 42 2.07 3.93 6.26
N ALA A 43 1.85 4.39 5.04
CA ALA A 43 2.04 3.56 3.85
C ALA A 43 2.63 4.39 2.71
N TRP A 44 3.47 3.74 1.92
CA TRP A 44 4.12 4.35 0.77
C TRP A 44 4.32 3.31 -0.32
N VAL A 45 4.67 3.79 -1.50
CA VAL A 45 4.84 2.94 -2.68
C VAL A 45 6.31 2.71 -2.94
N GLN A 46 6.66 1.45 -3.22
CA GLN A 46 7.99 1.06 -3.66
C GLN A 46 7.93 0.47 -5.05
N ILE A 47 8.99 0.68 -5.81
CA ILE A 47 9.12 0.14 -7.17
C ILE A 47 10.42 -0.64 -7.29
N SER A 48 10.46 -1.51 -8.27
CA SER A 48 11.65 -2.32 -8.54
C SER A 48 11.77 -2.61 -10.03
N PRO A 49 13.01 -2.63 -10.57
CA PRO A 49 13.22 -3.06 -11.95
C PRO A 49 13.16 -4.58 -12.13
N ASP A 50 13.41 -5.34 -11.07
CA ASP A 50 13.59 -6.80 -11.16
C ASP A 50 12.76 -7.58 -10.12
N GLY A 51 12.04 -6.90 -9.22
CA GLY A 51 11.28 -7.56 -8.18
C GLY A 51 12.13 -7.99 -6.97
N ILE A 52 13.41 -7.66 -6.97
CA ILE A 52 14.35 -8.05 -5.92
C ILE A 52 14.84 -6.84 -5.14
N ASP A 53 15.32 -5.81 -5.84
CA ASP A 53 15.84 -4.60 -5.22
C ASP A 53 14.79 -3.50 -5.29
N TRP A 54 14.41 -2.94 -4.15
CA TRP A 54 13.31 -1.99 -4.02
C TRP A 54 13.76 -0.61 -3.63
N VAL A 55 13.12 0.39 -4.19
CA VAL A 55 13.34 1.79 -3.83
C VAL A 55 12.00 2.46 -3.61
N ASP A 56 11.97 3.50 -2.79
CA ASP A 56 10.77 4.29 -2.60
C ASP A 56 10.51 5.11 -3.86
N GLU A 57 9.27 5.05 -4.34
CA GLU A 57 8.88 5.80 -5.53
C GLU A 57 8.65 7.28 -5.22
N GLY A 58 8.32 7.59 -3.99
CA GLY A 58 8.07 8.96 -3.55
C GLY A 58 6.62 9.24 -3.20
N THR A 59 5.70 8.39 -3.64
CA THR A 59 4.28 8.53 -3.34
C THR A 59 3.98 7.91 -1.99
N GLN A 60 3.29 8.67 -1.14
CA GLN A 60 2.89 8.23 0.18
C GLN A 60 1.40 8.47 0.38
N PHE A 61 0.78 7.58 1.15
CA PHE A 61 -0.57 7.83 1.65
C PHE A 61 -0.50 8.87 2.78
N PRO A 62 -1.55 9.67 2.96
CA PRO A 62 -1.63 10.48 4.18
C PRO A 62 -1.66 9.56 5.40
N ALA A 63 -1.29 10.07 6.56
CA ALA A 63 -1.36 9.29 7.79
C ALA A 63 -2.79 8.80 8.00
N ILE A 64 -2.96 7.49 8.18
CA ILE A 64 -4.26 6.86 8.31
C ILE A 64 -4.50 6.54 9.78
N GLY A 65 -5.55 7.10 10.36
CA GLY A 65 -5.88 6.89 11.76
C GLY A 65 -7.33 6.45 11.98
N ALA A 66 -8.07 6.17 10.92
CA ALA A 66 -9.48 5.84 11.02
C ALA A 66 -9.91 4.88 9.92
N LYS A 67 -11.04 4.20 10.16
CA LYS A 67 -11.72 3.40 9.16
C LYS A 67 -12.06 4.27 7.94
N GLY A 68 -11.84 3.76 6.75
CA GLY A 68 -12.14 4.48 5.52
C GLY A 68 -11.43 3.90 4.32
N LEU A 69 -11.58 4.61 3.20
CA LEU A 69 -10.96 4.26 1.94
C LEU A 69 -10.00 5.37 1.53
N TYR A 70 -8.77 5.00 1.26
CA TYR A 70 -7.68 5.92 0.91
C TYR A 70 -7.11 5.52 -0.44
N CYS A 71 -6.69 6.51 -1.24
CA CYS A 71 -6.21 6.26 -2.60
C CYS A 71 -5.03 7.16 -2.95
N VAL A 72 -4.09 6.60 -3.70
CA VAL A 72 -3.02 7.37 -4.36
C VAL A 72 -2.94 6.95 -5.83
N LYS A 73 -2.43 7.86 -6.65
CA LYS A 73 -2.25 7.67 -8.09
C LYS A 73 -0.78 7.66 -8.41
N LEU A 74 -0.39 6.81 -9.34
CA LEU A 74 0.99 6.66 -9.78
C LEU A 74 1.10 6.73 -11.29
N LYS A 75 2.22 7.30 -11.76
CA LYS A 75 2.63 7.29 -13.18
C LYS A 75 4.14 7.04 -13.23
N HIS A 76 4.59 6.52 -14.34
CA HIS A 76 6.03 6.34 -14.60
C HIS A 76 6.72 5.45 -13.56
N PHE A 77 6.06 4.40 -13.12
CA PHE A 77 6.66 3.39 -12.26
C PHE A 77 7.33 2.30 -13.11
N GLY A 78 8.24 1.56 -12.51
CA GLY A 78 8.98 0.53 -13.22
C GLY A 78 8.18 -0.76 -13.44
N ASN A 79 8.89 -1.88 -13.54
CA ASN A 79 8.28 -3.17 -13.88
C ASN A 79 7.51 -3.78 -12.72
N TRP A 80 7.90 -3.47 -11.49
CA TRP A 80 7.29 -4.04 -10.29
C TRP A 80 6.94 -2.94 -9.31
N LEU A 81 5.82 -3.10 -8.62
CA LEU A 81 5.44 -2.20 -7.54
C LEU A 81 4.89 -2.97 -6.34
N ARG A 82 5.00 -2.37 -5.18
CA ARG A 82 4.38 -2.88 -3.96
C ARG A 82 4.08 -1.73 -3.01
N VAL A 83 3.23 -1.99 -2.05
CA VAL A 83 2.96 -1.06 -0.96
C VAL A 83 3.71 -1.55 0.27
N ALA A 84 4.47 -0.66 0.87
CA ALA A 84 5.14 -0.91 2.14
C ALA A 84 4.57 0.04 3.18
N GLY A 85 4.72 -0.29 4.45
CA GLY A 85 4.20 0.57 5.47
C GLY A 85 4.54 0.12 6.87
N ARG A 86 3.96 0.84 7.83
CA ARG A 86 4.19 0.58 9.23
C ARG A 86 2.95 0.94 10.04
N VAL A 87 2.55 0.05 10.94
CA VAL A 87 1.49 0.30 11.91
C VAL A 87 2.16 0.73 13.22
N GLY A 88 1.80 1.90 13.72
CA GLY A 88 2.33 2.44 14.96
C GLY A 88 1.23 2.70 15.99
N GLY A 89 1.64 2.94 17.25
CA GLY A 89 0.74 3.30 18.33
C GLY A 89 0.02 2.14 19.01
N SER A 90 0.11 0.94 18.47
CA SER A 90 -0.51 -0.25 19.06
C SER A 90 0.05 -1.50 18.39
N ASP A 91 0.09 -2.62 19.12
CA ASP A 91 0.47 -3.92 18.57
C ASP A 91 -0.71 -4.65 17.91
N ASN A 92 -1.92 -4.09 18.01
CA ASN A 92 -3.09 -4.69 17.38
C ASN A 92 -3.00 -4.56 15.85
N PRO A 93 -3.40 -5.59 15.10
CA PRO A 93 -3.38 -5.49 13.65
C PRO A 93 -4.45 -4.54 13.12
N VAL A 94 -4.14 -3.89 12.00
CA VAL A 94 -5.11 -3.10 11.25
C VAL A 94 -5.70 -4.01 10.17
N LYS A 95 -7.02 -4.16 10.17
CA LYS A 95 -7.70 -4.97 9.16
C LYS A 95 -7.96 -4.11 7.93
N ALA A 96 -7.23 -4.39 6.87
CA ALA A 96 -7.26 -3.59 5.66
C ALA A 96 -7.20 -4.47 4.41
N THR A 97 -7.71 -3.92 3.31
CA THR A 97 -7.59 -4.53 1.99
C THR A 97 -6.85 -3.54 1.09
N VAL A 98 -5.86 -4.03 0.39
CA VAL A 98 -5.11 -3.23 -0.59
C VAL A 98 -5.59 -3.62 -1.99
N TYR A 99 -6.01 -2.63 -2.77
CA TYR A 99 -6.43 -2.82 -4.15
C TYR A 99 -5.45 -2.11 -5.06
N VAL A 100 -5.04 -2.78 -6.12
CA VAL A 100 -4.19 -2.17 -7.15
C VAL A 100 -4.92 -2.28 -8.49
N ALA A 101 -5.20 -1.13 -9.11
CA ALA A 101 -5.81 -1.05 -10.42
C ALA A 101 -4.77 -0.51 -11.39
N LEU A 102 -4.42 -1.30 -12.40
CA LEU A 102 -3.40 -0.94 -13.39
C LEU A 102 -4.08 -0.59 -14.71
N LYS A 103 -3.55 0.45 -15.38
CA LYS A 103 -4.04 0.90 -16.68
C LYS A 103 -2.88 1.12 -17.63
N GLU A 104 -3.11 0.78 -18.87
CA GLU A 104 -2.17 1.08 -19.96
C GLU A 104 -2.08 2.56 -20.27
#